data_e29e6ea17084cda04e1124019d0169fc
#
_entry.id   e29e6ea17084cda04e1124019d0169fc
#
_cell.length_a   1.000
_cell.length_b   1.000
_cell.length_c   1.000
_cell.angle_alpha   90.00
_cell.angle_beta   90.00
_cell.angle_gamma   90.00
#
_symmetry.space_group_name_H-M   'P 1'
#
loop_
_entity.id
_entity.type
_entity.pdbx_description
1 polymer ?
#
loop_
_entity_poly.entity_id
_entity_poly.type
_entity_poly.pdbx_seq_one_letter_code
_entity_poly.pdbx_strand_id
1 'polypeptide(L)'
;YTFYLKAANNDGIWNDEPVRLEIRVKPIWYKSTFVEILALLLLTAAIGSLIVWYIRRIKAQKDVEIEQLTKDYEAKVLKNKIESFVDSTYNIKPDDEAFLLSVINHIETNIGNPSFSVEALAEFACCSRGNLHLRIKNITGKSPVELIKIMRMKKASSLLKDTDLSISDIAEQCGYQTNAYFITVFKNHFGETPGKYAARIRTR
;
A
#
# COMPACT_ATOMS: atom_id res chain seq x y z
N TYR A 1 50.99 49.20 18.81
CA TYR A 1 52.36 49.61 18.59
C TYR A 1 52.68 50.72 19.56
N THR A 2 53.85 50.68 20.25
CA THR A 2 54.36 51.73 21.18
C THR A 2 55.58 52.39 20.56
N PHE A 3 55.46 53.69 20.29
CA PHE A 3 56.52 54.49 19.74
C PHE A 3 57.10 55.34 20.88
N TYR A 4 58.47 55.43 20.95
CA TYR A 4 59.20 56.27 21.89
C TYR A 4 59.85 57.41 21.09
N LEU A 5 59.43 58.64 21.34
CA LEU A 5 59.89 59.82 20.66
C LEU A 5 60.87 60.55 21.60
N LYS A 6 62.07 60.77 21.11
CA LYS A 6 63.09 61.67 21.77
C LYS A 6 63.27 62.88 20.91
N ALA A 7 63.43 64.01 21.52
CA ALA A 7 63.77 65.28 20.89
C ALA A 7 65.03 65.86 21.46
N ALA A 8 65.84 66.53 20.63
CA ALA A 8 67.01 67.31 21.05
C ALA A 8 66.77 68.81 20.91
N ASN A 9 67.32 69.61 21.78
CA ASN A 9 67.27 71.04 21.62
C ASN A 9 68.35 71.51 20.60
N ASN A 10 68.47 72.80 20.32
CA ASN A 10 69.48 73.38 19.40
C ASN A 10 70.92 73.14 19.78
N ASP A 11 71.19 72.83 21.03
CA ASP A 11 72.51 72.52 21.59
C ASP A 11 72.83 71.03 21.53
N GLY A 12 71.97 70.20 20.91
CA GLY A 12 72.15 68.77 20.75
C GLY A 12 71.89 67.95 22.01
N ILE A 13 71.26 68.52 23.03
CA ILE A 13 70.94 67.82 24.30
C ILE A 13 69.57 67.13 24.10
N TRP A 14 69.54 65.78 24.21
CA TRP A 14 68.32 64.97 24.09
C TRP A 14 67.57 64.97 25.42
N ASN A 15 66.19 64.92 25.35
CA ASN A 15 65.42 64.73 26.56
C ASN A 15 65.65 63.32 27.14
N ASP A 16 65.81 63.22 28.44
CA ASP A 16 66.09 61.96 29.14
C ASP A 16 64.86 61.02 29.14
N GLU A 17 63.69 61.61 29.19
CA GLU A 17 62.43 60.81 29.18
C GLU A 17 61.76 60.85 27.77
N PRO A 18 61.70 59.71 27.07
CA PRO A 18 61.02 59.67 25.78
C PRO A 18 59.47 59.81 25.93
N VAL A 19 58.88 60.58 25.07
CA VAL A 19 57.40 60.62 24.97
C VAL A 19 56.92 59.32 24.40
N ARG A 20 56.09 58.62 25.17
CA ARG A 20 55.46 57.33 24.75
C ARG A 20 54.22 57.61 24.01
N LEU A 21 54.13 57.17 22.72
CA LEU A 21 52.94 57.19 21.91
C LEU A 21 52.45 55.74 21.70
N GLU A 22 51.29 55.41 22.24
CA GLU A 22 50.64 54.09 22.07
C GLU A 22 49.55 54.14 21.01
N ILE A 23 49.77 53.47 19.87
CA ILE A 23 48.80 53.38 18.81
C ILE A 23 48.15 52.00 18.91
N ARG A 24 46.87 51.92 19.32
CA ARG A 24 46.08 50.71 19.34
C ARG A 24 45.28 50.61 18.03
N VAL A 25 45.71 49.69 17.16
CA VAL A 25 44.93 49.33 15.97
C VAL A 25 43.90 48.28 16.34
N LYS A 26 42.61 48.61 16.29
CA LYS A 26 41.54 47.62 16.51
C LYS A 26 41.54 46.66 15.32
N PRO A 27 41.47 45.32 15.54
CA PRO A 27 41.32 44.37 14.44
C PRO A 27 40.00 44.64 13.72
N ILE A 28 40.04 44.45 12.41
CA ILE A 28 38.84 44.60 11.58
C ILE A 28 37.85 43.55 12.01
N TRP A 29 36.62 43.94 12.37
CA TRP A 29 35.61 43.11 13.01
C TRP A 29 35.32 41.78 12.26
N TYR A 30 35.43 41.71 10.93
CA TYR A 30 35.21 40.51 10.11
C TYR A 30 36.41 39.52 10.15
N LYS A 31 37.58 39.88 10.70
CA LYS A 31 38.73 38.99 10.95
C LYS A 31 38.73 38.42 12.37
N SER A 32 37.68 38.65 13.12
CA SER A 32 37.56 38.05 14.44
C SER A 32 37.27 36.56 14.29
N THR A 33 37.99 35.72 15.00
CA THR A 33 37.79 34.25 15.06
C THR A 33 36.32 33.88 15.38
N PHE A 34 35.62 34.72 16.13
CA PHE A 34 34.20 34.55 16.45
C PHE A 34 33.32 34.64 15.19
N VAL A 35 33.59 35.56 14.27
CA VAL A 35 32.82 35.70 13.00
C VAL A 35 33.07 34.52 12.10
N GLU A 36 34.28 33.99 12.03
CA GLU A 36 34.62 32.79 11.25
C GLU A 36 33.90 31.55 11.77
N ILE A 37 33.86 31.35 13.10
CA ILE A 37 33.13 30.25 13.73
C ILE A 37 31.62 30.38 13.47
N LEU A 38 31.05 31.58 13.60
CA LEU A 38 29.64 31.82 13.35
C LEU A 38 29.27 31.54 11.87
N ALA A 39 30.12 31.98 10.94
CA ALA A 39 29.91 31.71 9.51
C ALA A 39 29.93 30.20 9.21
N LEU A 40 30.87 29.46 9.84
CA LEU A 40 30.95 28.01 9.70
C LEU A 40 29.67 27.30 10.25
N LEU A 41 29.18 27.74 11.41
CA LEU A 41 27.92 27.21 11.99
C LEU A 41 26.71 27.48 11.11
N LEU A 42 26.62 28.67 10.55
CA LEU A 42 25.50 29.01 9.61
C LEU A 42 25.59 28.17 8.33
N LEU A 43 26.79 27.96 7.80
CA LEU A 43 27.01 27.13 6.62
C LEU A 43 26.59 25.67 6.87
N THR A 44 27.00 25.10 8.01
CA THR A 44 26.63 23.71 8.37
C THR A 44 25.13 23.58 8.60
N ALA A 45 24.49 24.56 9.23
CA ALA A 45 23.04 24.59 9.40
C ALA A 45 22.30 24.68 8.06
N ALA A 46 22.79 25.50 7.12
CA ALA A 46 22.23 25.62 5.78
C ALA A 46 22.35 24.30 4.98
N ILE A 47 23.51 23.65 5.03
CA ILE A 47 23.72 22.34 4.40
C ILE A 47 22.80 21.29 5.02
N GLY A 48 22.69 21.25 6.34
CA GLY A 48 21.79 20.34 7.05
C GLY A 48 20.34 20.54 6.65
N SER A 49 19.88 21.77 6.54
CA SER A 49 18.50 22.09 6.11
C SER A 49 18.23 21.67 4.66
N LEU A 50 19.21 21.85 3.76
CA LEU A 50 19.13 21.39 2.38
C LEU A 50 19.03 19.87 2.26
N ILE A 51 19.83 19.14 3.05
CA ILE A 51 19.80 17.67 3.10
C ILE A 51 18.42 17.19 3.59
N VAL A 52 17.91 17.76 4.68
CA VAL A 52 16.58 17.39 5.21
C VAL A 52 15.47 17.68 4.18
N TRP A 53 15.52 18.85 3.53
CA TRP A 53 14.57 19.20 2.47
C TRP A 53 14.65 18.22 1.30
N TYR A 54 15.84 17.86 0.84
CA TYR A 54 16.07 16.89 -0.24
C TYR A 54 15.52 15.50 0.10
N ILE A 55 15.82 15.02 1.34
CA ILE A 55 15.29 13.73 1.81
C ILE A 55 13.75 13.73 1.85
N ARG A 56 13.14 14.82 2.38
CA ARG A 56 11.68 14.95 2.41
C ARG A 56 11.06 14.93 1.02
N ARG A 57 11.71 15.60 0.06
CA ARG A 57 11.25 15.63 -1.33
C ARG A 57 11.29 14.25 -1.97
N ILE A 58 12.39 13.51 -1.79
CA ILE A 58 12.50 12.13 -2.32
C ILE A 58 11.46 11.22 -1.67
N LYS A 59 11.27 11.34 -0.34
CA LYS A 59 10.28 10.53 0.37
C LYS A 59 8.87 10.80 -0.16
N ALA A 60 8.48 12.05 -0.31
CA ALA A 60 7.18 12.42 -0.87
C ALA A 60 6.95 11.88 -2.29
N GLN A 61 7.98 11.89 -3.15
CA GLN A 61 7.87 11.30 -4.50
C GLN A 61 7.66 9.77 -4.44
N LYS A 62 8.40 9.09 -3.58
CA LYS A 62 8.25 7.63 -3.39
C LYS A 62 6.90 7.24 -2.82
N ASP A 63 6.37 8.02 -1.88
CA ASP A 63 5.06 7.77 -1.29
C ASP A 63 3.95 7.85 -2.36
N VAL A 64 4.02 8.83 -3.27
CA VAL A 64 3.08 8.94 -4.41
C VAL A 64 3.24 7.77 -5.39
N GLU A 65 4.46 7.37 -5.71
CA GLU A 65 4.73 6.24 -6.60
C GLU A 65 4.20 4.92 -6.02
N ILE A 66 4.41 4.68 -4.72
CA ILE A 66 3.89 3.51 -4.01
C ILE A 66 2.36 3.50 -4.01
N GLU A 67 1.73 4.66 -3.77
CA GLU A 67 0.27 4.77 -3.80
C GLU A 67 -0.30 4.46 -5.20
N GLN A 68 0.34 4.94 -6.26
CA GLN A 68 -0.06 4.63 -7.64
C GLN A 68 0.11 3.13 -7.95
N LEU A 69 1.27 2.55 -7.61
CA LEU A 69 1.52 1.12 -7.79
C LEU A 69 0.52 0.25 -7.02
N THR A 70 0.15 0.67 -5.81
CA THR A 70 -0.83 -0.05 -5.00
C THR A 70 -2.21 -0.01 -5.66
N LYS A 71 -2.65 1.15 -6.15
CA LYS A 71 -3.92 1.31 -6.87
C LYS A 71 -3.96 0.48 -8.16
N ASP A 72 -2.87 0.49 -8.93
CA ASP A 72 -2.76 -0.29 -10.17
C ASP A 72 -2.77 -1.80 -9.88
N TYR A 73 -2.11 -2.22 -8.81
CA TYR A 73 -2.13 -3.62 -8.38
C TYR A 73 -3.52 -4.05 -7.92
N GLU A 74 -4.20 -3.25 -7.10
CA GLU A 74 -5.58 -3.51 -6.65
C GLU A 74 -6.53 -3.59 -7.85
N ALA A 75 -6.45 -2.64 -8.79
CA ALA A 75 -7.25 -2.65 -10.01
C ALA A 75 -7.00 -3.92 -10.85
N LYS A 76 -5.75 -4.37 -10.96
CA LYS A 76 -5.39 -5.58 -11.69
C LYS A 76 -5.89 -6.85 -11.00
N VAL A 77 -5.77 -6.94 -9.68
CA VAL A 77 -6.33 -8.05 -8.88
C VAL A 77 -7.84 -8.11 -9.04
N LEU A 78 -8.49 -6.96 -8.98
CA LEU A 78 -9.93 -6.80 -9.13
C LEU A 78 -10.39 -7.26 -10.52
N LYS A 79 -9.70 -6.81 -11.56
CA LYS A 79 -9.97 -7.21 -12.96
C LYS A 79 -9.79 -8.71 -13.15
N ASN A 80 -8.72 -9.31 -12.67
CA ASN A 80 -8.49 -10.76 -12.73
C ASN A 80 -9.58 -11.54 -11.99
N LYS A 81 -10.09 -10.98 -10.87
CA LYS A 81 -11.18 -11.58 -10.11
C LYS A 81 -12.46 -11.62 -10.93
N ILE A 82 -12.81 -10.55 -11.63
CA ILE A 82 -13.97 -10.49 -12.52
C ILE A 82 -13.81 -11.44 -13.71
N GLU A 83 -12.67 -11.40 -14.40
CA GLU A 83 -12.39 -12.26 -15.56
C GLU A 83 -12.50 -13.75 -15.23
N SER A 84 -12.27 -14.14 -13.98
CA SER A 84 -12.43 -15.52 -13.53
C SER A 84 -13.89 -16.00 -13.48
N PHE A 85 -14.86 -15.08 -13.56
CA PHE A 85 -16.31 -15.37 -13.52
C PHE A 85 -17.03 -15.01 -14.80
N VAL A 86 -16.41 -14.20 -15.66
CA VAL A 86 -16.96 -13.72 -16.94
C VAL A 86 -16.21 -14.35 -18.08
N ASP A 87 -16.94 -14.77 -19.10
CA ASP A 87 -16.32 -15.24 -20.35
C ASP A 87 -15.67 -14.05 -21.07
N SER A 88 -14.43 -14.17 -21.50
CA SER A 88 -13.59 -13.10 -22.09
C SER A 88 -14.18 -12.40 -23.31
N THR A 89 -15.33 -12.85 -23.78
CA THR A 89 -16.07 -12.32 -24.94
C THR A 89 -17.00 -11.13 -24.59
N TYR A 90 -17.25 -10.84 -23.31
CA TYR A 90 -18.18 -9.79 -22.88
C TYR A 90 -17.45 -8.49 -22.53
N ASN A 91 -17.77 -7.44 -23.27
CA ASN A 91 -17.38 -6.07 -22.91
C ASN A 91 -18.32 -5.55 -21.82
N ILE A 92 -17.87 -5.62 -20.55
CA ILE A 92 -18.66 -5.23 -19.38
C ILE A 92 -18.66 -3.72 -19.24
N LYS A 93 -19.82 -3.11 -19.02
CA LYS A 93 -19.93 -1.69 -18.68
C LYS A 93 -19.34 -1.44 -17.28
N PRO A 94 -18.74 -0.27 -17.01
CA PRO A 94 -18.18 0.06 -15.70
C PRO A 94 -19.16 -0.11 -14.53
N ASP A 95 -20.43 0.25 -14.71
CA ASP A 95 -21.48 0.09 -13.70
C ASP A 95 -21.80 -1.38 -13.38
N ASP A 96 -21.68 -2.26 -14.39
CA ASP A 96 -21.90 -3.69 -14.22
C ASP A 96 -20.68 -4.37 -13.61
N GLU A 97 -19.49 -3.85 -13.87
CA GLU A 97 -18.26 -4.28 -13.22
C GLU A 97 -18.30 -4.00 -11.72
N ALA A 98 -18.61 -2.76 -11.33
CA ALA A 98 -18.75 -2.37 -9.92
C ALA A 98 -19.84 -3.18 -9.20
N PHE A 99 -20.98 -3.40 -9.87
CA PHE A 99 -22.05 -4.22 -9.35
C PHE A 99 -21.61 -5.68 -9.15
N LEU A 100 -20.99 -6.29 -10.16
CA LEU A 100 -20.54 -7.69 -10.08
C LEU A 100 -19.53 -7.88 -8.95
N LEU A 101 -18.60 -6.93 -8.77
CA LEU A 101 -17.66 -6.93 -7.67
C LEU A 101 -18.31 -6.89 -6.31
N SER A 102 -19.29 -5.99 -6.12
CA SER A 102 -20.03 -5.91 -4.86
C SER A 102 -20.75 -7.23 -4.54
N VAL A 103 -21.36 -7.84 -5.54
CA VAL A 103 -22.00 -9.16 -5.44
C VAL A 103 -21.00 -10.26 -5.08
N ILE A 104 -19.86 -10.34 -5.78
CA ILE A 104 -18.82 -11.33 -5.51
C ILE A 104 -18.28 -11.18 -4.09
N ASN A 105 -17.96 -9.98 -3.66
CA ASN A 105 -17.46 -9.72 -2.30
C ASN A 105 -18.49 -10.10 -1.24
N HIS A 106 -19.78 -9.80 -1.47
CA HIS A 106 -20.85 -10.18 -0.55
C HIS A 106 -21.03 -11.70 -0.46
N ILE A 107 -20.95 -12.41 -1.58
CA ILE A 107 -20.95 -13.88 -1.59
C ILE A 107 -19.76 -14.44 -0.84
N GLU A 108 -18.54 -13.93 -1.07
CA GLU A 108 -17.32 -14.39 -0.36
C GLU A 108 -17.42 -14.24 1.15
N THR A 109 -17.93 -13.11 1.62
CA THR A 109 -18.13 -12.85 3.05
C THR A 109 -19.11 -13.83 3.68
N ASN A 110 -20.13 -14.25 2.94
CA ASN A 110 -21.21 -15.11 3.43
C ASN A 110 -21.11 -16.57 2.96
N ILE A 111 -20.03 -16.94 2.29
CA ILE A 111 -19.88 -18.24 1.60
C ILE A 111 -19.99 -19.45 2.53
N GLY A 112 -19.55 -19.29 3.79
CA GLY A 112 -19.63 -20.32 4.84
C GLY A 112 -20.99 -20.39 5.53
N ASN A 113 -21.91 -19.45 5.26
CA ASN A 113 -23.24 -19.50 5.85
C ASN A 113 -24.14 -20.44 5.04
N PRO A 114 -24.61 -21.55 5.62
CA PRO A 114 -25.47 -22.51 4.92
C PRO A 114 -26.86 -21.94 4.60
N SER A 115 -27.31 -20.90 5.32
CA SER A 115 -28.59 -20.20 5.07
C SER A 115 -28.49 -19.07 4.05
N PHE A 116 -27.27 -18.78 3.52
CA PHE A 116 -27.09 -17.73 2.52
C PHE A 116 -27.77 -18.11 1.20
N SER A 117 -28.73 -17.30 0.80
CA SER A 117 -29.60 -17.55 -0.33
C SER A 117 -29.56 -16.45 -1.39
N VAL A 118 -30.19 -16.69 -2.53
CA VAL A 118 -30.33 -15.68 -3.59
C VAL A 118 -31.22 -14.52 -3.13
N GLU A 119 -32.16 -14.79 -2.23
CA GLU A 119 -33.02 -13.77 -1.62
C GLU A 119 -32.19 -12.77 -0.81
N ALA A 120 -31.31 -13.29 0.07
CA ALA A 120 -30.37 -12.44 0.85
C ALA A 120 -29.44 -11.63 -0.08
N LEU A 121 -29.01 -12.22 -1.19
CA LEU A 121 -28.19 -11.52 -2.17
C LEU A 121 -28.97 -10.43 -2.92
N ALA A 122 -30.24 -10.65 -3.22
CA ALA A 122 -31.12 -9.67 -3.85
C ALA A 122 -31.42 -8.49 -2.91
N GLU A 123 -31.62 -8.77 -1.63
CA GLU A 123 -31.81 -7.78 -0.59
C GLU A 123 -30.55 -6.90 -0.45
N PHE A 124 -29.37 -7.52 -0.37
CA PHE A 124 -28.10 -6.79 -0.38
C PHE A 124 -27.95 -5.89 -1.61
N ALA A 125 -28.30 -6.39 -2.80
CA ALA A 125 -28.23 -5.65 -4.05
C ALA A 125 -29.37 -4.62 -4.24
N CYS A 126 -30.22 -4.43 -3.24
CA CYS A 126 -31.38 -3.53 -3.26
C CYS A 126 -32.27 -3.72 -4.50
N CYS A 127 -32.47 -4.95 -4.94
CA CYS A 127 -33.30 -5.27 -6.13
C CYS A 127 -34.14 -6.53 -5.94
N SER A 128 -35.12 -6.71 -6.81
CA SER A 128 -35.93 -7.95 -6.83
C SER A 128 -35.07 -9.14 -7.27
N ARG A 129 -35.43 -10.36 -6.80
CA ARG A 129 -34.77 -11.61 -7.22
C ARG A 129 -34.72 -11.77 -8.76
N GLY A 130 -35.79 -11.36 -9.45
CA GLY A 130 -35.86 -11.41 -10.93
C GLY A 130 -34.84 -10.46 -11.58
N ASN A 131 -34.74 -9.22 -11.08
CA ASN A 131 -33.80 -8.25 -11.58
C ASN A 131 -32.35 -8.68 -11.30
N LEU A 132 -32.06 -9.20 -10.09
CA LEU A 132 -30.76 -9.78 -9.75
C LEU A 132 -30.40 -10.90 -10.73
N HIS A 133 -31.34 -11.82 -10.98
CA HIS A 133 -31.14 -12.95 -11.89
C HIS A 133 -30.80 -12.49 -13.32
N LEU A 134 -31.59 -11.56 -13.86
CA LEU A 134 -31.36 -11.02 -15.21
C LEU A 134 -29.99 -10.30 -15.29
N ARG A 135 -29.67 -9.45 -14.32
CA ARG A 135 -28.46 -8.68 -14.34
C ARG A 135 -27.20 -9.56 -14.22
N ILE A 136 -27.17 -10.49 -13.26
CA ILE A 136 -26.06 -11.45 -13.12
C ILE A 136 -25.93 -12.32 -14.36
N LYS A 137 -27.05 -12.84 -14.91
CA LYS A 137 -27.02 -13.68 -16.10
C LYS A 137 -26.52 -12.93 -17.33
N ASN A 138 -26.91 -11.67 -17.50
CA ASN A 138 -26.46 -10.84 -18.62
C ASN A 138 -24.95 -10.54 -18.54
N ILE A 139 -24.39 -10.37 -17.31
CA ILE A 139 -22.97 -10.06 -17.12
C ILE A 139 -22.12 -11.32 -17.21
N THR A 140 -22.55 -12.42 -16.58
CA THR A 140 -21.71 -13.61 -16.37
C THR A 140 -22.11 -14.82 -17.20
N GLY A 141 -23.23 -14.77 -17.87
CA GLY A 141 -23.84 -15.94 -18.54
C GLY A 141 -24.43 -16.98 -17.56
N LYS A 142 -24.30 -16.78 -16.24
CA LYS A 142 -24.64 -17.74 -15.18
C LYS A 142 -25.78 -17.21 -14.29
N SER A 143 -26.56 -18.12 -13.71
CA SER A 143 -27.53 -17.72 -12.69
C SER A 143 -26.87 -17.38 -11.35
N PRO A 144 -27.51 -16.58 -10.46
CA PRO A 144 -27.01 -16.32 -9.11
C PRO A 144 -26.71 -17.58 -8.29
N VAL A 145 -27.56 -18.60 -8.42
CA VAL A 145 -27.38 -19.92 -7.76
C VAL A 145 -26.10 -20.60 -8.24
N GLU A 146 -25.86 -20.58 -9.55
CA GLU A 146 -24.65 -21.15 -10.15
C GLU A 146 -23.41 -20.35 -9.73
N LEU A 147 -23.48 -19.02 -9.66
CA LEU A 147 -22.40 -18.18 -9.22
C LEU A 147 -21.99 -18.52 -7.77
N ILE A 148 -22.95 -18.59 -6.84
CA ILE A 148 -22.70 -18.99 -5.45
C ILE A 148 -22.09 -20.40 -5.39
N LYS A 149 -22.62 -21.35 -6.17
CA LYS A 149 -22.10 -22.72 -6.23
C LYS A 149 -20.65 -22.76 -6.71
N ILE A 150 -20.33 -22.04 -7.80
CA ILE A 150 -18.97 -21.97 -8.35
C ILE A 150 -18.01 -21.38 -7.29
N MET A 151 -18.42 -20.33 -6.60
CA MET A 151 -17.58 -19.70 -5.57
C MET A 151 -17.35 -20.63 -4.38
N ARG A 152 -18.37 -21.37 -3.93
CA ARG A 152 -18.22 -22.41 -2.90
C ARG A 152 -17.27 -23.51 -3.34
N MET A 153 -17.32 -23.94 -4.60
CA MET A 153 -16.41 -24.96 -5.15
C MET A 153 -14.97 -24.45 -5.28
N LYS A 154 -14.78 -23.19 -5.69
CA LYS A 154 -13.45 -22.58 -5.70
C LYS A 154 -12.84 -22.52 -4.29
N LYS A 155 -13.60 -22.10 -3.28
CA LYS A 155 -13.15 -22.11 -1.88
C LYS A 155 -12.80 -23.51 -1.42
N ALA A 156 -13.65 -24.53 -1.71
CA ALA A 156 -13.36 -25.91 -1.35
C ALA A 156 -12.08 -26.44 -1.97
N SER A 157 -11.85 -26.14 -3.26
CA SER A 157 -10.62 -26.51 -3.96
C SER A 157 -9.37 -25.88 -3.32
N SER A 158 -9.43 -24.61 -2.93
CA SER A 158 -8.35 -23.94 -2.22
C SER A 158 -8.08 -24.58 -0.86
N LEU A 159 -9.12 -24.80 -0.05
CA LEU A 159 -8.98 -25.44 1.25
C LEU A 159 -8.39 -26.87 1.16
N LEU A 160 -8.80 -27.66 0.17
CA LEU A 160 -8.25 -28.99 -0.09
C LEU A 160 -6.77 -28.97 -0.46
N LYS A 161 -6.31 -27.90 -1.11
CA LYS A 161 -4.92 -27.71 -1.50
C LYS A 161 -4.06 -27.19 -0.37
N ASP A 162 -4.55 -26.16 0.34
CA ASP A 162 -3.73 -25.30 1.20
C ASP A 162 -3.82 -25.69 2.69
N THR A 163 -4.72 -26.66 3.06
CA THR A 163 -4.95 -27.06 4.46
C THR A 163 -5.06 -28.57 4.61
N ASP A 164 -4.90 -29.07 5.86
CA ASP A 164 -5.12 -30.46 6.26
C ASP A 164 -6.49 -30.69 6.91
N LEU A 165 -7.46 -29.81 6.66
CA LEU A 165 -8.80 -29.94 7.19
C LEU A 165 -9.50 -31.20 6.69
N SER A 166 -10.37 -31.76 7.53
CA SER A 166 -11.22 -32.87 7.11
C SER A 166 -12.22 -32.44 6.03
N ILE A 167 -12.66 -33.39 5.21
CA ILE A 167 -13.66 -33.11 4.16
C ILE A 167 -14.96 -32.57 4.78
N SER A 168 -15.29 -32.97 6.01
CA SER A 168 -16.45 -32.47 6.74
C SER A 168 -16.29 -31.00 7.13
N ASP A 169 -15.13 -30.63 7.66
CA ASP A 169 -14.83 -29.23 8.04
C ASP A 169 -14.82 -28.31 6.81
N ILE A 170 -14.28 -28.80 5.69
CA ILE A 170 -14.29 -28.07 4.42
C ILE A 170 -15.72 -27.86 3.91
N ALA A 171 -16.59 -28.90 4.01
CA ALA A 171 -17.98 -28.78 3.61
C ALA A 171 -18.70 -27.71 4.44
N GLU A 172 -18.51 -27.69 5.76
CA GLU A 172 -19.06 -26.70 6.68
C GLU A 172 -18.54 -25.28 6.34
N GLN A 173 -17.24 -25.11 6.19
CA GLN A 173 -16.64 -23.82 5.83
C GLN A 173 -17.07 -23.30 4.45
N CYS A 174 -17.55 -24.18 3.58
CA CYS A 174 -18.12 -23.83 2.28
C CYS A 174 -19.63 -23.67 2.32
N GLY A 175 -20.27 -23.69 3.51
CA GLY A 175 -21.68 -23.45 3.68
C GLY A 175 -22.58 -24.60 3.24
N TYR A 176 -22.12 -25.85 3.37
CA TYR A 176 -22.92 -27.05 3.13
C TYR A 176 -23.36 -27.66 4.46
N GLN A 177 -24.66 -27.90 4.62
CA GLN A 177 -25.24 -28.48 5.81
C GLN A 177 -24.89 -29.96 5.99
N THR A 178 -24.66 -30.69 4.91
CA THR A 178 -24.33 -32.12 4.96
C THR A 178 -23.15 -32.45 4.07
N ASN A 179 -22.25 -33.27 4.61
CA ASN A 179 -21.05 -33.75 3.90
C ASN A 179 -21.43 -34.56 2.63
N ALA A 180 -22.48 -35.37 2.68
CA ALA A 180 -22.96 -36.18 1.53
C ALA A 180 -23.35 -35.29 0.35
N TYR A 181 -24.09 -34.22 0.61
CA TYR A 181 -24.50 -33.28 -0.43
C TYR A 181 -23.30 -32.53 -1.00
N PHE A 182 -22.38 -32.08 -0.14
CA PHE A 182 -21.11 -31.46 -0.57
C PHE A 182 -20.31 -32.35 -1.52
N ILE A 183 -20.10 -33.63 -1.14
CA ILE A 183 -19.36 -34.60 -1.98
C ILE A 183 -20.01 -34.75 -3.35
N THR A 184 -21.34 -34.83 -3.38
CA THR A 184 -22.10 -34.95 -4.66
C THR A 184 -21.91 -33.71 -5.53
N VAL A 185 -22.07 -32.51 -4.95
CA VAL A 185 -21.90 -31.23 -5.68
C VAL A 185 -20.48 -31.07 -6.17
N PHE A 186 -19.48 -31.42 -5.33
CA PHE A 186 -18.07 -31.33 -5.68
C PHE A 186 -17.71 -32.29 -6.83
N LYS A 187 -18.17 -33.55 -6.75
CA LYS A 187 -17.95 -34.53 -7.82
C LYS A 187 -18.59 -34.09 -9.14
N ASN A 188 -19.81 -33.51 -9.10
CA ASN A 188 -20.46 -32.99 -10.29
C ASN A 188 -19.74 -31.79 -10.92
N HIS A 189 -19.00 -31.02 -10.09
CA HIS A 189 -18.28 -29.83 -10.57
C HIS A 189 -16.88 -30.17 -11.09
N PHE A 190 -16.13 -31.04 -10.39
CA PHE A 190 -14.73 -31.36 -10.72
C PHE A 190 -14.54 -32.72 -11.38
N GLY A 191 -15.60 -33.54 -11.51
CA GLY A 191 -15.55 -34.89 -12.08
C GLY A 191 -15.06 -35.98 -11.13
N GLU A 192 -14.54 -35.60 -9.95
CA GLU A 192 -13.99 -36.53 -8.95
C GLU A 192 -14.39 -36.14 -7.52
N THR A 193 -14.28 -37.07 -6.58
CA THR A 193 -14.59 -36.80 -5.17
C THR A 193 -13.52 -35.91 -4.50
N PRO A 194 -13.89 -35.13 -3.45
CA PRO A 194 -12.93 -34.25 -2.76
C PRO A 194 -11.66 -34.97 -2.29
N GLY A 195 -11.77 -36.21 -1.78
CA GLY A 195 -10.62 -36.99 -1.33
C GLY A 195 -9.66 -37.37 -2.47
N LYS A 196 -10.21 -37.80 -3.63
CA LYS A 196 -9.38 -38.09 -4.83
C LYS A 196 -8.74 -36.82 -5.36
N TYR A 197 -9.47 -35.72 -5.39
CA TYR A 197 -8.98 -34.42 -5.80
C TYR A 197 -7.80 -33.96 -4.92
N ALA A 198 -7.96 -34.02 -3.58
CA ALA A 198 -6.89 -33.67 -2.63
C ALA A 198 -5.63 -34.53 -2.81
N ALA A 199 -5.79 -35.86 -2.93
CA ALA A 199 -4.65 -36.75 -3.18
C ALA A 199 -3.89 -36.39 -4.46
N ARG A 200 -4.61 -36.09 -5.55
CA ARG A 200 -4.03 -35.73 -6.84
C ARG A 200 -3.25 -34.41 -6.82
N ILE A 201 -3.76 -33.38 -6.13
CA ILE A 201 -3.13 -32.06 -6.12
C ILE A 201 -1.94 -31.95 -5.15
N ARG A 202 -1.93 -32.79 -4.06
CA ARG A 202 -0.83 -32.83 -3.08
C ARG A 202 0.37 -33.68 -3.54
N THR A 203 0.19 -34.52 -4.55
CA THR A 203 1.26 -35.35 -5.14
C THR A 203 2.00 -34.67 -6.28
N ARG A 204 1.64 -33.43 -6.62
CA ARG A 204 2.31 -32.60 -7.64
C ARG A 204 3.17 -31.51 -7.01
#